data_d7bd61c070693434432269f6599264ed
#
_entry.id   d7bd61c070693434432269f6599264ed
#
_cell.length_a   1.000
_cell.length_b   1.000
_cell.length_c   1.000
_cell.angle_alpha   90.00
_cell.angle_beta   90.00
_cell.angle_gamma   90.00
#
_symmetry.space_group_name_H-M   'P 1'
#
loop_
_entity.id
_entity.type
_entity.pdbx_description
1 polymer ?
#
loop_
_entity_poly.entity_id
_entity_poly.type
_entity_poly.pdbx_seq_one_letter_code
_entity_poly.pdbx_strand_id
1 'polypeptide(L)'
;MAKMNFGGVVENVVTREEFPLKKAQDVLKDETIAIIGYGVQGPGQALNLKDNGFKVIIGQRKDSSTWDKAVKDGWVPGETLFEIEEACDKATIIQYLLSDAGQIILWPTIKKYLTPGKALYFSHGFAITYSERTGIIPPDGVDVILVAPKGSGTSLRRLFLEGRGLNSSYAIYKDATGKAFDRVVALGVGIGSGYLFETTFKKEVYSDLTGERGTLMGAIQGIFAAQYETLRSNGHSPSEAFNETVEELTQSLMPLVAENGMDWMYANCSTTAQRGALDWWKSFRDATKPVFESLYNEVQKGNEAQKSIDSNSKPDYRVKLEAELREMRESEMWQTGEVVRSLRPERAKK
;
A
#
# COMPACT_ATOMS: atom_id res chain seq x y z
N MET A 1 23.63 -7.09 -2.41
CA MET A 1 22.79 -6.53 -1.33
C MET A 1 23.66 -5.75 -0.38
N ALA A 2 23.36 -4.49 -0.15
CA ALA A 2 24.03 -3.70 0.88
C ALA A 2 23.58 -4.16 2.28
N LYS A 3 24.51 -4.03 3.23
CA LYS A 3 24.21 -4.21 4.65
C LYS A 3 24.12 -2.84 5.28
N MET A 4 22.93 -2.47 5.78
CA MET A 4 22.69 -1.18 6.41
C MET A 4 22.36 -1.37 7.89
N ASN A 5 22.83 -0.44 8.72
CA ASN A 5 22.54 -0.46 10.15
C ASN A 5 21.29 0.40 10.44
N PHE A 6 20.23 -0.26 10.85
CA PHE A 6 18.96 0.38 11.25
C PHE A 6 18.86 0.35 12.79
N GLY A 7 19.33 1.42 13.45
CA GLY A 7 19.21 1.56 14.91
C GLY A 7 19.93 0.47 15.70
N GLY A 8 21.07 -0.03 15.21
CA GLY A 8 21.85 -1.10 15.85
C GLY A 8 21.61 -2.51 15.29
N VAL A 9 20.61 -2.67 14.41
CA VAL A 9 20.32 -3.93 13.72
C VAL A 9 20.81 -3.83 12.27
N VAL A 10 21.62 -4.80 11.83
CA VAL A 10 22.11 -4.85 10.44
C VAL A 10 21.12 -5.63 9.59
N GLU A 11 20.57 -4.98 8.55
CA GLU A 11 19.62 -5.57 7.62
C GLU A 11 20.16 -5.56 6.19
N ASN A 12 19.67 -6.49 5.38
CA ASN A 12 19.95 -6.55 3.94
C ASN A 12 18.97 -5.63 3.19
N VAL A 13 19.52 -4.76 2.35
CA VAL A 13 18.74 -3.91 1.45
C VAL A 13 19.26 -4.00 0.03
N VAL A 14 18.42 -3.67 -0.94
CA VAL A 14 18.83 -3.49 -2.33
C VAL A 14 18.55 -2.04 -2.73
N THR A 15 19.59 -1.33 -3.09
CA THR A 15 19.52 0.06 -3.57
C THR A 15 19.53 0.13 -5.09
N ARG A 16 19.16 1.28 -5.65
CA ARG A 16 19.23 1.52 -7.09
C ARG A 16 20.66 1.50 -7.64
N GLU A 17 21.68 1.70 -6.80
CA GLU A 17 23.09 1.60 -7.18
C GLU A 17 23.51 0.14 -7.35
N GLU A 18 23.08 -0.75 -6.45
CA GLU A 18 23.43 -2.17 -6.52
C GLU A 18 22.66 -2.91 -7.60
N PHE A 19 21.42 -2.46 -7.83
CA PHE A 19 20.56 -3.04 -8.85
C PHE A 19 19.95 -1.93 -9.72
N PRO A 20 20.72 -1.35 -10.64
CA PRO A 20 20.26 -0.25 -11.48
C PRO A 20 19.16 -0.70 -12.44
N LEU A 21 18.35 0.25 -12.92
CA LEU A 21 17.24 0.00 -13.84
C LEU A 21 17.66 -0.81 -15.07
N LYS A 22 18.84 -0.52 -15.63
CA LYS A 22 19.37 -1.28 -16.78
C LYS A 22 19.51 -2.77 -16.49
N LYS A 23 20.02 -3.11 -15.28
CA LYS A 23 20.11 -4.51 -14.85
C LYS A 23 18.74 -5.14 -14.69
N ALA A 24 17.77 -4.41 -14.15
CA ALA A 24 16.38 -4.89 -14.05
C ALA A 24 15.77 -5.17 -15.42
N GLN A 25 16.00 -4.27 -16.39
CA GLN A 25 15.57 -4.47 -17.78
C GLN A 25 16.24 -5.71 -18.41
N ASP A 26 17.51 -5.92 -18.18
CA ASP A 26 18.24 -7.09 -18.73
C ASP A 26 17.73 -8.40 -18.12
N VAL A 27 17.39 -8.43 -16.82
CA VAL A 27 16.81 -9.59 -16.14
C VAL A 27 15.44 -9.95 -16.71
N LEU A 28 14.59 -8.96 -16.97
CA LEU A 28 13.19 -9.17 -17.38
C LEU A 28 12.96 -8.99 -18.90
N LYS A 29 14.01 -8.92 -19.71
CA LYS A 29 13.93 -8.61 -21.16
C LYS A 29 13.03 -9.58 -21.94
N ASP A 30 13.02 -10.85 -21.55
CA ASP A 30 12.25 -11.93 -22.20
C ASP A 30 10.94 -12.22 -21.46
N GLU A 31 10.64 -11.51 -20.38
CA GLU A 31 9.44 -11.70 -19.58
C GLU A 31 8.29 -10.82 -20.10
N THR A 32 7.08 -11.36 -20.03
CA THR A 32 5.84 -10.59 -20.23
C THR A 32 5.13 -10.49 -18.90
N ILE A 33 4.93 -9.27 -18.41
CA ILE A 33 4.35 -8.98 -17.08
C ILE A 33 2.86 -8.68 -17.28
N ALA A 34 1.97 -9.54 -16.76
CA ALA A 34 0.54 -9.28 -16.74
C ALA A 34 0.13 -8.70 -15.38
N ILE A 35 -0.47 -7.53 -15.39
CA ILE A 35 -1.11 -6.92 -14.23
C ILE A 35 -2.56 -7.38 -14.18
N ILE A 36 -2.87 -8.29 -13.26
CA ILE A 36 -4.23 -8.81 -13.07
C ILE A 36 -4.92 -8.02 -11.98
N GLY A 37 -5.82 -7.13 -12.41
CA GLY A 37 -6.49 -6.16 -11.54
C GLY A 37 -5.95 -4.74 -11.71
N TYR A 38 -6.85 -3.80 -12.04
CA TYR A 38 -6.53 -2.40 -12.28
C TYR A 38 -7.20 -1.49 -11.24
N GLY A 39 -7.11 -1.93 -9.97
CA GLY A 39 -7.71 -1.27 -8.80
C GLY A 39 -6.79 -0.21 -8.18
N VAL A 40 -6.36 -0.42 -6.93
CA VAL A 40 -5.55 0.53 -6.15
C VAL A 40 -4.07 0.51 -6.57
N GLN A 41 -3.43 -0.67 -6.59
CA GLN A 41 -2.01 -0.83 -6.92
C GLN A 41 -1.75 -0.96 -8.43
N GLY A 42 -2.67 -1.62 -9.15
CA GLY A 42 -2.49 -1.96 -10.56
C GLY A 42 -2.05 -0.80 -11.46
N PRO A 43 -2.75 0.35 -11.47
CA PRO A 43 -2.39 1.49 -12.32
C PRO A 43 -0.99 2.02 -12.03
N GLY A 44 -0.64 2.23 -10.75
CA GLY A 44 0.67 2.77 -10.37
C GLY A 44 1.81 1.85 -10.79
N GLN A 45 1.71 0.56 -10.50
CA GLN A 45 2.74 -0.41 -10.86
C GLN A 45 2.84 -0.61 -12.37
N ALA A 46 1.71 -0.76 -13.07
CA ALA A 46 1.68 -0.97 -14.51
C ALA A 46 2.30 0.20 -15.30
N LEU A 47 1.91 1.43 -14.97
CA LEU A 47 2.42 2.62 -15.64
C LEU A 47 3.91 2.85 -15.35
N ASN A 48 4.37 2.62 -14.12
CA ASN A 48 5.78 2.75 -13.78
C ASN A 48 6.64 1.71 -14.52
N LEU A 49 6.19 0.46 -14.57
CA LEU A 49 6.85 -0.59 -15.36
C LEU A 49 6.91 -0.23 -16.86
N LYS A 50 5.79 0.24 -17.42
CA LYS A 50 5.70 0.68 -18.82
C LYS A 50 6.68 1.81 -19.11
N ASP A 51 6.70 2.86 -18.28
CA ASP A 51 7.59 4.01 -18.43
C ASP A 51 9.07 3.61 -18.30
N ASN A 52 9.36 2.59 -17.49
CA ASN A 52 10.69 2.00 -17.36
C ASN A 52 11.03 0.98 -18.46
N GLY A 53 10.20 0.84 -19.50
CA GLY A 53 10.49 0.07 -20.70
C GLY A 53 10.30 -1.45 -20.59
N PHE A 54 9.54 -1.92 -19.60
CA PHE A 54 9.19 -3.34 -19.49
C PHE A 54 7.99 -3.70 -20.36
N LYS A 55 7.91 -4.96 -20.78
CA LYS A 55 6.79 -5.51 -21.54
C LYS A 55 5.63 -5.83 -20.61
N VAL A 56 4.66 -4.94 -20.54
CA VAL A 56 3.51 -5.00 -19.64
C VAL A 56 2.22 -5.16 -20.43
N ILE A 57 1.34 -6.04 -19.94
CA ILE A 57 -0.04 -6.18 -20.38
C ILE A 57 -0.98 -6.12 -19.18
N ILE A 58 -2.22 -5.71 -19.41
CA ILE A 58 -3.26 -5.63 -18.38
C ILE A 58 -4.28 -6.76 -18.60
N GLY A 59 -4.59 -7.47 -17.53
CA GLY A 59 -5.70 -8.41 -17.49
C GLY A 59 -6.85 -7.86 -16.65
N GLN A 60 -8.00 -7.56 -17.27
CA GLN A 60 -9.15 -7.00 -16.58
C GLN A 60 -10.46 -7.51 -17.21
N ARG A 61 -11.55 -7.48 -16.43
CA ARG A 61 -12.87 -7.83 -16.95
C ARG A 61 -13.34 -6.76 -17.93
N LYS A 62 -13.71 -7.17 -19.13
CA LYS A 62 -14.37 -6.30 -20.08
C LYS A 62 -15.65 -5.72 -19.49
N ASP A 63 -16.02 -4.54 -19.93
CA ASP A 63 -17.23 -3.83 -19.47
C ASP A 63 -17.25 -3.49 -17.97
N SER A 64 -16.07 -3.33 -17.35
CA SER A 64 -15.91 -2.84 -15.98
C SER A 64 -15.35 -1.41 -15.98
N SER A 65 -15.69 -0.63 -14.95
CA SER A 65 -15.14 0.74 -14.77
C SER A 65 -13.60 0.77 -14.71
N THR A 66 -12.98 -0.32 -14.29
CA THR A 66 -11.51 -0.47 -14.26
C THR A 66 -10.94 -0.83 -15.63
N TRP A 67 -11.70 -1.45 -16.52
CA TRP A 67 -11.35 -1.59 -17.93
C TRP A 67 -11.34 -0.22 -18.62
N ASP A 68 -12.39 0.57 -18.43
CA ASP A 68 -12.48 1.92 -19.00
C ASP A 68 -11.36 2.83 -18.48
N LYS A 69 -10.99 2.67 -17.21
CA LYS A 69 -9.83 3.36 -16.64
C LYS A 69 -8.54 2.95 -17.32
N ALA A 70 -8.32 1.66 -17.57
CA ALA A 70 -7.13 1.18 -18.27
C ALA A 70 -7.05 1.76 -19.68
N VAL A 71 -8.17 1.80 -20.41
CA VAL A 71 -8.22 2.45 -21.74
C VAL A 71 -7.86 3.94 -21.67
N LYS A 72 -8.38 4.66 -20.67
CA LYS A 72 -8.04 6.09 -20.46
C LYS A 72 -6.57 6.31 -20.13
N ASP A 73 -5.94 5.35 -19.46
CA ASP A 73 -4.51 5.37 -19.11
C ASP A 73 -3.62 4.92 -20.31
N GLY A 74 -4.21 4.67 -21.49
CA GLY A 74 -3.49 4.38 -22.74
C GLY A 74 -3.13 2.92 -22.95
N TRP A 75 -3.89 1.99 -22.33
CA TRP A 75 -3.82 0.56 -22.65
C TRP A 75 -4.78 0.22 -23.78
N VAL A 76 -4.30 -0.53 -24.79
CA VAL A 76 -5.02 -0.78 -26.03
C VAL A 76 -5.67 -2.16 -26.01
N PRO A 77 -7.02 -2.25 -26.11
CA PRO A 77 -7.73 -3.54 -26.19
C PRO A 77 -7.21 -4.41 -27.34
N GLY A 78 -6.90 -5.68 -27.04
CA GLY A 78 -6.36 -6.65 -28.00
C GLY A 78 -4.86 -6.55 -28.27
N GLU A 79 -4.17 -5.51 -27.75
CA GLU A 79 -2.71 -5.35 -27.89
C GLU A 79 -2.00 -5.37 -26.54
N THR A 80 -2.45 -4.53 -25.59
CA THR A 80 -1.89 -4.40 -24.24
C THR A 80 -2.92 -4.49 -23.12
N LEU A 81 -4.21 -4.57 -23.46
CA LEU A 81 -5.33 -4.77 -22.56
C LEU A 81 -6.15 -5.98 -23.03
N PHE A 82 -6.25 -6.99 -22.19
CA PHE A 82 -6.90 -8.27 -22.48
C PHE A 82 -7.89 -8.64 -21.37
N GLU A 83 -8.75 -9.60 -21.64
CA GLU A 83 -9.45 -10.28 -20.57
C GLU A 83 -8.46 -11.05 -19.69
N ILE A 84 -8.85 -11.29 -18.43
CA ILE A 84 -7.95 -11.82 -17.39
C ILE A 84 -7.29 -13.12 -17.83
N GLU A 85 -8.06 -14.06 -18.38
CA GLU A 85 -7.56 -15.38 -18.77
C GLU A 85 -6.54 -15.26 -19.92
N GLU A 86 -6.83 -14.45 -20.91
CA GLU A 86 -5.93 -14.22 -22.04
C GLU A 86 -4.63 -13.56 -21.59
N ALA A 87 -4.70 -12.56 -20.70
CA ALA A 87 -3.52 -11.94 -20.14
C ALA A 87 -2.65 -12.93 -19.34
N CYS A 88 -3.28 -13.81 -18.54
CA CYS A 88 -2.57 -14.85 -17.80
C CYS A 88 -1.90 -15.90 -18.69
N ASP A 89 -2.54 -16.25 -19.81
CA ASP A 89 -1.97 -17.18 -20.79
C ASP A 89 -0.70 -16.61 -21.42
N LYS A 90 -0.75 -15.34 -21.85
CA LYS A 90 0.36 -14.63 -22.50
C LYS A 90 1.52 -14.29 -21.57
N ALA A 91 1.29 -14.24 -20.26
CA ALA A 91 2.27 -13.78 -19.28
C ALA A 91 3.26 -14.88 -18.87
N THR A 92 4.47 -14.44 -18.53
CA THR A 92 5.47 -15.23 -17.79
C THR A 92 5.53 -14.84 -16.32
N ILE A 93 5.14 -13.59 -16.01
CA ILE A 93 4.99 -13.08 -14.65
C ILE A 93 3.55 -12.57 -14.49
N ILE A 94 2.82 -13.13 -13.54
CA ILE A 94 1.44 -12.73 -13.22
C ILE A 94 1.46 -11.92 -11.92
N GLN A 95 1.27 -10.61 -12.03
CA GLN A 95 1.08 -9.73 -10.86
C GLN A 95 -0.41 -9.77 -10.46
N TYR A 96 -0.70 -10.48 -9.38
CA TYR A 96 -2.06 -10.74 -8.91
C TYR A 96 -2.52 -9.64 -7.96
N LEU A 97 -2.96 -8.49 -8.52
CA LEU A 97 -3.23 -7.24 -7.82
C LEU A 97 -4.74 -6.96 -7.63
N LEU A 98 -5.55 -7.99 -7.58
CA LEU A 98 -6.96 -7.90 -7.17
C LEU A 98 -7.07 -7.68 -5.65
N SER A 99 -8.25 -7.25 -5.18
CA SER A 99 -8.56 -7.31 -3.74
C SER A 99 -8.53 -8.75 -3.25
N ASP A 100 -8.34 -8.96 -1.93
CA ASP A 100 -8.24 -10.30 -1.35
C ASP A 100 -9.45 -11.19 -1.70
N ALA A 101 -10.66 -10.64 -1.60
CA ALA A 101 -11.87 -11.35 -2.03
C ALA A 101 -11.87 -11.65 -3.55
N GLY A 102 -11.39 -10.71 -4.36
CA GLY A 102 -11.22 -10.92 -5.80
C GLY A 102 -10.19 -12.00 -6.13
N GLN A 103 -9.11 -12.05 -5.38
CA GLN A 103 -8.10 -13.11 -5.50
C GLN A 103 -8.70 -14.49 -5.17
N ILE A 104 -9.46 -14.61 -4.09
CA ILE A 104 -10.12 -15.84 -3.68
C ILE A 104 -11.09 -16.32 -4.79
N ILE A 105 -11.94 -15.43 -5.27
CA ILE A 105 -12.96 -15.76 -6.28
C ILE A 105 -12.33 -16.21 -7.61
N LEU A 106 -11.26 -15.53 -8.04
CA LEU A 106 -10.65 -15.82 -9.34
C LEU A 106 -9.52 -16.86 -9.29
N TRP A 107 -9.12 -17.31 -8.10
CA TRP A 107 -8.04 -18.28 -7.95
C TRP A 107 -8.21 -19.55 -8.77
N PRO A 108 -9.40 -20.20 -8.79
CA PRO A 108 -9.60 -21.42 -9.58
C PRO A 108 -9.35 -21.23 -11.09
N THR A 109 -9.55 -20.01 -11.59
CA THR A 109 -9.28 -19.64 -12.97
C THR A 109 -7.81 -19.38 -13.19
N ILE A 110 -7.22 -18.48 -12.39
CA ILE A 110 -5.82 -18.05 -12.53
C ILE A 110 -4.84 -19.21 -12.38
N LYS A 111 -5.12 -20.13 -11.44
CA LYS A 111 -4.29 -21.30 -11.19
C LYS A 111 -4.02 -22.14 -12.44
N LYS A 112 -4.95 -22.20 -13.38
CA LYS A 112 -4.82 -22.98 -14.63
C LYS A 112 -3.72 -22.48 -15.56
N TYR A 113 -3.38 -21.19 -15.45
CA TYR A 113 -2.37 -20.52 -16.28
C TYR A 113 -1.00 -20.47 -15.61
N LEU A 114 -0.88 -20.93 -14.36
CA LEU A 114 0.37 -21.01 -13.63
C LEU A 114 1.14 -22.29 -13.99
N THR A 115 1.78 -22.26 -15.14
CA THR A 115 2.61 -23.38 -15.62
C THR A 115 4.03 -23.28 -15.07
N PRO A 116 4.81 -24.39 -15.00
CA PRO A 116 6.20 -24.38 -14.57
C PRO A 116 7.05 -23.32 -15.28
N GLY A 117 7.89 -22.62 -14.53
CA GLY A 117 8.74 -21.56 -15.03
C GLY A 117 8.17 -20.15 -14.92
N LYS A 118 6.84 -20.00 -14.77
CA LYS A 118 6.20 -18.71 -14.52
C LYS A 118 6.43 -18.21 -13.09
N ALA A 119 6.16 -16.92 -12.86
CA ALA A 119 6.15 -16.32 -11.53
C ALA A 119 4.76 -15.77 -11.18
N LEU A 120 4.32 -16.01 -9.96
CA LEU A 120 3.16 -15.42 -9.32
C LEU A 120 3.62 -14.36 -8.32
N TYR A 121 3.21 -13.12 -8.57
CA TYR A 121 3.62 -11.97 -7.79
C TYR A 121 2.44 -11.40 -7.00
N PHE A 122 2.73 -10.99 -5.77
CA PHE A 122 1.81 -10.30 -4.89
C PHE A 122 2.40 -8.96 -4.43
N SER A 123 1.53 -8.01 -4.06
CA SER A 123 1.93 -6.77 -3.36
C SER A 123 1.47 -6.73 -1.91
N HIS A 124 0.92 -7.83 -1.40
CA HIS A 124 0.51 -8.02 -0.02
C HIS A 124 0.59 -9.51 0.34
N GLY A 125 1.07 -9.82 1.53
CA GLY A 125 1.30 -11.20 1.96
C GLY A 125 0.05 -11.98 2.36
N PHE A 126 -1.15 -11.38 2.27
CA PHE A 126 -2.43 -11.89 2.78
C PHE A 126 -2.79 -13.27 2.22
N ALA A 127 -2.86 -13.38 0.90
CA ALA A 127 -3.34 -14.58 0.21
C ALA A 127 -2.58 -15.85 0.60
N ILE A 128 -1.26 -15.75 0.68
CA ILE A 128 -0.36 -16.88 0.97
C ILE A 128 -0.27 -17.15 2.48
N THR A 129 -0.20 -16.10 3.31
CA THR A 129 -0.09 -16.26 4.77
C THR A 129 -1.34 -16.90 5.35
N TYR A 130 -2.51 -16.54 4.84
CA TYR A 130 -3.79 -17.11 5.29
C TYR A 130 -4.36 -18.12 4.29
N SER A 131 -3.50 -18.93 3.66
CA SER A 131 -3.90 -19.90 2.63
C SER A 131 -4.97 -20.89 3.08
N GLU A 132 -5.01 -21.23 4.36
CA GLU A 132 -6.09 -22.07 4.95
C GLU A 132 -7.47 -21.41 4.86
N ARG A 133 -7.54 -20.09 4.81
CA ARG A 133 -8.77 -19.30 4.68
C ARG A 133 -9.07 -18.89 3.24
N THR A 134 -8.04 -18.58 2.49
CA THR A 134 -8.16 -18.11 1.10
C THR A 134 -8.26 -19.22 0.08
N GLY A 135 -7.76 -20.42 0.40
CA GLY A 135 -7.61 -21.53 -0.55
C GLY A 135 -6.56 -21.30 -1.63
N ILE A 136 -5.75 -20.22 -1.54
CA ILE A 136 -4.74 -19.88 -2.53
C ILE A 136 -3.45 -20.63 -2.25
N ILE A 137 -3.27 -21.74 -2.99
CA ILE A 137 -2.10 -22.62 -2.92
C ILE A 137 -1.47 -22.68 -4.30
N PRO A 138 -0.35 -21.95 -4.52
CA PRO A 138 0.35 -21.93 -5.80
C PRO A 138 0.90 -23.33 -6.16
N PRO A 139 0.84 -23.72 -7.46
CA PRO A 139 1.35 -25.01 -7.91
C PRO A 139 2.89 -25.08 -7.76
N ASP A 140 3.40 -26.31 -7.81
CA ASP A 140 4.84 -26.54 -7.89
C ASP A 140 5.39 -26.08 -9.24
N GLY A 141 6.67 -25.71 -9.27
CA GLY A 141 7.32 -25.23 -10.49
C GLY A 141 7.09 -23.74 -10.81
N VAL A 142 6.36 -23.00 -9.94
CA VAL A 142 6.10 -21.56 -10.09
C VAL A 142 6.81 -20.80 -8.98
N ASP A 143 7.52 -19.72 -9.34
CA ASP A 143 8.06 -18.77 -8.36
C ASP A 143 6.92 -18.03 -7.68
N VAL A 144 7.00 -17.85 -6.37
CA VAL A 144 6.02 -17.05 -5.60
C VAL A 144 6.76 -15.95 -4.89
N ILE A 145 6.52 -14.72 -5.34
CA ILE A 145 7.28 -13.53 -4.94
C ILE A 145 6.35 -12.39 -4.52
N LEU A 146 6.92 -11.46 -3.75
CA LEU A 146 6.20 -10.30 -3.25
C LEU A 146 7.06 -9.05 -3.36
N VAL A 147 6.48 -7.96 -3.85
CA VAL A 147 6.98 -6.60 -3.61
C VAL A 147 5.84 -5.75 -3.08
N ALA A 148 5.95 -5.26 -1.86
CA ALA A 148 4.94 -4.44 -1.21
C ALA A 148 5.43 -3.00 -1.04
N PRO A 149 5.04 -2.06 -1.92
CA PRO A 149 5.32 -0.65 -1.76
C PRO A 149 4.67 -0.11 -0.49
N LYS A 150 5.41 0.67 0.32
CA LYS A 150 4.90 1.26 1.55
C LYS A 150 4.16 2.57 1.26
N GLY A 151 2.97 2.41 0.67
CA GLY A 151 2.05 3.49 0.31
C GLY A 151 1.03 3.09 -0.75
N SER A 152 0.06 3.97 -1.01
CA SER A 152 -0.97 3.76 -2.02
C SER A 152 -0.40 3.75 -3.44
N GLY A 153 -1.08 3.07 -4.36
CA GLY A 153 -0.68 3.07 -5.78
C GLY A 153 -0.65 4.48 -6.40
N THR A 154 -1.51 5.37 -5.93
CA THR A 154 -1.50 6.79 -6.34
C THR A 154 -0.21 7.49 -5.88
N SER A 155 0.22 7.26 -4.63
CA SER A 155 1.48 7.80 -4.10
C SER A 155 2.69 7.18 -4.80
N LEU A 156 2.65 5.88 -5.10
CA LEU A 156 3.70 5.21 -5.87
C LEU A 156 3.90 5.89 -7.23
N ARG A 157 2.80 6.15 -7.95
CA ARG A 157 2.85 6.82 -9.26
C ARG A 157 3.34 8.26 -9.16
N ARG A 158 2.79 9.03 -8.23
CA ARG A 158 3.15 10.45 -8.04
C ARG A 158 4.64 10.60 -7.71
N LEU A 159 5.15 9.85 -6.74
CA LEU A 159 6.56 9.93 -6.34
C LEU A 159 7.51 9.43 -7.44
N PHE A 160 7.10 8.46 -8.23
CA PHE A 160 7.85 8.03 -9.41
C PHE A 160 8.01 9.17 -10.43
N LEU A 161 6.92 9.87 -10.75
CA LEU A 161 6.94 11.00 -11.68
C LEU A 161 7.77 12.20 -11.16
N GLU A 162 7.87 12.33 -9.84
CA GLU A 162 8.74 13.32 -9.18
C GLU A 162 10.23 12.90 -9.12
N GLY A 163 10.61 11.76 -9.72
CA GLY A 163 11.97 11.21 -9.63
C GLY A 163 12.34 10.63 -8.25
N ARG A 164 11.35 10.49 -7.39
CA ARG A 164 11.43 9.89 -6.05
C ARG A 164 10.99 8.42 -6.10
N GLY A 165 10.82 7.77 -4.94
CA GLY A 165 10.29 6.41 -4.89
C GLY A 165 9.79 6.06 -3.50
N LEU A 166 8.76 5.21 -3.44
CA LEU A 166 8.35 4.59 -2.19
C LEU A 166 9.30 3.45 -1.86
N ASN A 167 9.66 3.32 -0.58
CA ASN A 167 10.37 2.13 -0.13
C ASN A 167 9.44 0.92 -0.23
N SER A 168 9.98 -0.23 -0.55
CA SER A 168 9.19 -1.45 -0.69
C SER A 168 9.84 -2.60 0.06
N SER A 169 9.04 -3.45 0.68
CA SER A 169 9.53 -4.74 1.13
C SER A 169 9.46 -5.76 0.00
N TYR A 170 10.38 -6.74 0.00
CA TYR A 170 10.30 -7.87 -0.91
C TYR A 170 10.42 -9.19 -0.16
N ALA A 171 9.77 -10.22 -0.70
CA ALA A 171 9.85 -11.57 -0.15
C ALA A 171 9.78 -12.63 -1.25
N ILE A 172 10.44 -13.76 -0.99
CA ILE A 172 10.36 -14.96 -1.80
C ILE A 172 9.71 -16.05 -0.95
N TYR A 173 8.52 -16.50 -1.34
CA TYR A 173 7.86 -17.64 -0.70
C TYR A 173 8.32 -18.96 -1.29
N LYS A 174 8.47 -19.00 -2.62
CA LYS A 174 8.97 -20.18 -3.36
C LYS A 174 9.86 -19.72 -4.51
N ASP A 175 11.04 -20.30 -4.59
CA ASP A 175 11.95 -20.17 -5.74
C ASP A 175 11.99 -21.54 -6.44
N ALA A 176 11.14 -21.72 -7.46
CA ALA A 176 11.06 -22.94 -8.22
C ALA A 176 12.00 -22.97 -9.42
N THR A 177 12.41 -21.80 -9.88
CA THR A 177 13.19 -21.63 -11.11
C THR A 177 14.66 -21.30 -10.88
N GLY A 178 15.04 -20.93 -9.65
CA GLY A 178 16.36 -20.34 -9.32
C GLY A 178 16.48 -18.87 -9.75
N LYS A 179 15.38 -18.22 -10.18
CA LYS A 179 15.34 -16.83 -10.68
C LYS A 179 14.51 -15.90 -9.80
N ALA A 180 13.89 -16.41 -8.74
CA ALA A 180 12.91 -15.64 -7.95
C ALA A 180 13.53 -14.36 -7.36
N PHE A 181 14.79 -14.39 -6.89
CA PHE A 181 15.48 -13.22 -6.36
C PHE A 181 15.67 -12.13 -7.44
N ASP A 182 16.20 -12.49 -8.59
CA ASP A 182 16.46 -11.53 -9.66
C ASP A 182 15.13 -10.95 -10.18
N ARG A 183 14.09 -11.77 -10.33
CA ARG A 183 12.75 -11.34 -10.73
C ARG A 183 12.12 -10.36 -9.74
N VAL A 184 12.13 -10.69 -8.45
CA VAL A 184 11.49 -9.85 -7.42
C VAL A 184 12.18 -8.50 -7.27
N VAL A 185 13.52 -8.49 -7.31
CA VAL A 185 14.30 -7.24 -7.22
C VAL A 185 14.12 -6.39 -8.48
N ALA A 186 14.17 -7.01 -9.66
CA ALA A 186 13.96 -6.31 -10.94
C ALA A 186 12.56 -5.69 -11.01
N LEU A 187 11.51 -6.39 -10.54
CA LEU A 187 10.16 -5.85 -10.46
C LEU A 187 10.08 -4.69 -9.46
N GLY A 188 10.70 -4.82 -8.28
CA GLY A 188 10.77 -3.76 -7.28
C GLY A 188 11.43 -2.48 -7.81
N VAL A 189 12.53 -2.60 -8.51
CA VAL A 189 13.19 -1.48 -9.22
C VAL A 189 12.29 -0.95 -10.34
N GLY A 190 11.69 -1.85 -11.11
CA GLY A 190 10.83 -1.53 -12.25
C GLY A 190 9.58 -0.72 -11.87
N ILE A 191 8.96 -1.00 -10.73
CA ILE A 191 7.83 -0.21 -10.21
C ILE A 191 8.27 1.13 -9.58
N GLY A 192 9.58 1.41 -9.51
CA GLY A 192 10.12 2.67 -9.02
C GLY A 192 10.32 2.74 -7.52
N SER A 193 10.62 1.62 -6.85
CA SER A 193 10.93 1.63 -5.41
C SER A 193 12.14 2.52 -5.06
N GLY A 194 12.10 3.17 -3.91
CA GLY A 194 13.21 3.94 -3.35
C GLY A 194 14.38 3.04 -3.01
N TYR A 195 14.17 2.10 -2.10
CA TYR A 195 15.02 0.94 -1.86
C TYR A 195 14.13 -0.28 -1.52
N LEU A 196 14.72 -1.47 -1.58
CA LEU A 196 14.04 -2.72 -1.24
C LEU A 196 14.65 -3.29 0.03
N PHE A 197 13.81 -3.72 0.98
CA PHE A 197 14.23 -4.44 2.18
C PHE A 197 13.58 -5.81 2.27
N GLU A 198 14.33 -6.77 2.77
CA GLU A 198 13.90 -8.16 2.84
C GLU A 198 12.86 -8.39 3.94
N THR A 199 11.85 -9.20 3.63
CA THR A 199 10.83 -9.64 4.59
C THR A 199 10.39 -11.07 4.26
N THR A 200 9.31 -11.53 4.91
CA THR A 200 8.57 -12.74 4.55
C THR A 200 7.10 -12.39 4.33
N PHE A 201 6.36 -13.19 3.58
CA PHE A 201 4.91 -13.00 3.40
C PHE A 201 4.19 -12.82 4.74
N LYS A 202 4.54 -13.64 5.72
CA LYS A 202 3.98 -13.59 7.07
C LYS A 202 4.29 -12.28 7.82
N LYS A 203 5.55 -11.84 7.82
CA LYS A 203 5.95 -10.59 8.48
C LYS A 203 5.35 -9.38 7.78
N GLU A 204 5.33 -9.41 6.45
CA GLU A 204 4.74 -8.34 5.65
C GLU A 204 3.27 -8.14 6.01
N VAL A 205 2.43 -9.18 5.93
CA VAL A 205 1.00 -9.05 6.22
C VAL A 205 0.73 -8.67 7.67
N TYR A 206 1.51 -9.16 8.62
CA TYR A 206 1.33 -8.82 10.02
C TYR A 206 1.63 -7.35 10.30
N SER A 207 2.72 -6.82 9.74
CA SER A 207 3.06 -5.41 9.89
C SER A 207 2.10 -4.49 9.11
N ASP A 208 1.69 -4.90 7.92
CA ASP A 208 0.82 -4.13 7.04
C ASP A 208 -0.60 -3.99 7.63
N LEU A 209 -1.25 -5.11 7.98
CA LEU A 209 -2.57 -5.07 8.63
C LEU A 209 -2.57 -4.32 9.96
N THR A 210 -1.48 -4.44 10.75
CA THR A 210 -1.33 -3.69 11.99
C THR A 210 -1.12 -2.21 11.70
N GLY A 211 -0.32 -1.87 10.70
CA GLY A 211 -0.04 -0.50 10.29
C GLY A 211 -1.29 0.25 9.81
N GLU A 212 -2.08 -0.38 8.93
CA GLU A 212 -3.30 0.21 8.38
C GLU A 212 -4.35 0.48 9.47
N ARG A 213 -4.61 -0.50 10.35
CA ARG A 213 -5.56 -0.37 11.45
C ARG A 213 -5.02 0.50 12.57
N GLY A 214 -3.70 0.56 12.69
CA GLY A 214 -2.96 1.38 13.64
C GLY A 214 -2.67 2.78 13.12
N THR A 215 -1.42 3.20 13.23
CA THR A 215 -0.96 4.58 13.02
C THR A 215 -1.28 5.15 11.64
N LEU A 216 -1.30 4.32 10.57
CA LEU A 216 -1.48 4.82 9.21
C LEU A 216 -2.90 5.34 8.92
N MET A 217 -3.95 4.73 9.52
CA MET A 217 -5.34 5.12 9.29
C MET A 217 -6.19 5.06 10.57
N GLY A 218 -6.37 3.87 11.16
CA GLY A 218 -7.34 3.67 12.25
C GLY A 218 -7.02 4.45 13.50
N ALA A 219 -5.80 4.32 14.04
CA ALA A 219 -5.40 5.01 15.27
C ALA A 219 -5.29 6.54 15.06
N ILE A 220 -4.77 7.01 13.93
CA ILE A 220 -4.69 8.44 13.65
C ILE A 220 -6.08 9.08 13.55
N GLN A 221 -7.03 8.39 12.92
CA GLN A 221 -8.43 8.84 12.88
C GLN A 221 -9.05 8.92 14.28
N GLY A 222 -8.78 7.91 15.12
CA GLY A 222 -9.25 7.89 16.52
C GLY A 222 -8.64 9.01 17.37
N ILE A 223 -7.35 9.31 17.18
CA ILE A 223 -6.66 10.41 17.87
C ILE A 223 -7.24 11.76 17.42
N PHE A 224 -7.48 11.96 16.13
CA PHE A 224 -8.12 13.18 15.62
C PHE A 224 -9.50 13.39 16.23
N ALA A 225 -10.34 12.34 16.24
CA ALA A 225 -11.66 12.42 16.82
C ALA A 225 -11.62 12.78 18.31
N ALA A 226 -10.79 12.08 19.10
CA ALA A 226 -10.68 12.29 20.54
C ALA A 226 -10.25 13.71 20.90
N GLN A 227 -9.25 14.26 20.21
CA GLN A 227 -8.78 15.63 20.46
C GLN A 227 -9.81 16.66 19.98
N TYR A 228 -10.37 16.50 18.79
CA TYR A 228 -11.39 17.39 18.26
C TYR A 228 -12.59 17.50 19.19
N GLU A 229 -13.17 16.38 19.60
CA GLU A 229 -14.30 16.31 20.51
C GLU A 229 -13.98 16.94 21.88
N THR A 230 -12.77 16.72 22.37
CA THR A 230 -12.32 17.35 23.64
C THR A 230 -12.28 18.86 23.51
N LEU A 231 -11.72 19.41 22.45
CA LEU A 231 -11.70 20.87 22.22
C LEU A 231 -13.11 21.43 22.05
N ARG A 232 -13.97 20.73 21.25
CA ARG A 232 -15.37 21.14 21.05
C ARG A 232 -16.17 21.16 22.35
N SER A 233 -16.03 20.17 23.21
CA SER A 233 -16.73 20.11 24.50
C SER A 233 -16.22 21.16 25.50
N ASN A 234 -15.03 21.75 25.29
CA ASN A 234 -14.50 22.85 26.08
C ASN A 234 -14.73 24.23 25.43
N GLY A 235 -15.60 24.33 24.42
CA GLY A 235 -16.08 25.58 23.88
C GLY A 235 -15.28 26.16 22.72
N HIS A 236 -14.25 25.46 22.23
CA HIS A 236 -13.52 25.88 21.03
C HIS A 236 -14.41 25.81 19.79
N SER A 237 -14.24 26.72 18.85
CA SER A 237 -14.98 26.71 17.59
C SER A 237 -14.59 25.49 16.73
N PRO A 238 -15.47 25.02 15.81
CA PRO A 238 -15.10 23.94 14.88
C PRO A 238 -13.83 24.23 14.10
N SER A 239 -13.68 25.46 13.61
CA SER A 239 -12.48 25.87 12.86
C SER A 239 -11.22 25.79 13.71
N GLU A 240 -11.25 26.32 14.94
CA GLU A 240 -10.12 26.26 15.86
C GLU A 240 -9.76 24.81 16.21
N ALA A 241 -10.75 24.01 16.62
CA ALA A 241 -10.55 22.61 16.95
C ALA A 241 -9.96 21.79 15.78
N PHE A 242 -10.39 22.05 14.53
CA PHE A 242 -9.88 21.37 13.35
C PHE A 242 -8.44 21.79 13.02
N ASN A 243 -8.14 23.07 13.07
CA ASN A 243 -6.79 23.56 12.79
C ASN A 243 -5.78 23.00 13.79
N GLU A 244 -6.09 23.00 15.09
CA GLU A 244 -5.21 22.48 16.16
C GLU A 244 -5.13 20.94 16.21
N THR A 245 -5.99 20.23 15.48
CA THR A 245 -6.01 18.76 15.50
C THR A 245 -5.48 18.17 14.20
N VAL A 246 -6.01 18.60 13.07
CA VAL A 246 -5.77 17.96 11.77
C VAL A 246 -4.90 18.82 10.85
N GLU A 247 -5.28 20.09 10.66
CA GLU A 247 -4.70 20.91 9.61
C GLU A 247 -3.21 21.20 9.87
N GLU A 248 -2.86 21.68 11.06
CA GLU A 248 -1.49 21.98 11.42
C GLU A 248 -0.60 20.73 11.37
N LEU A 249 -1.10 19.61 11.88
CA LEU A 249 -0.34 18.36 11.83
C LEU A 249 -0.04 17.92 10.39
N THR A 250 -1.07 17.89 9.54
CA THR A 250 -0.95 17.27 8.20
C THR A 250 -0.31 18.21 7.17
N GLN A 251 -0.54 19.51 7.29
CA GLN A 251 -0.02 20.49 6.35
C GLN A 251 1.39 20.98 6.71
N SER A 252 1.69 21.10 8.00
CA SER A 252 2.93 21.71 8.50
C SER A 252 3.86 20.69 9.14
N LEU A 253 3.44 20.01 10.20
CA LEU A 253 4.35 19.26 11.05
C LEU A 253 4.78 17.91 10.47
N MET A 254 3.87 17.14 9.87
CA MET A 254 4.21 15.83 9.30
C MET A 254 5.20 15.90 8.13
N PRO A 255 5.16 16.90 7.22
CA PRO A 255 6.22 17.09 6.24
C PRO A 255 7.60 17.28 6.86
N LEU A 256 7.71 18.06 7.95
CA LEU A 256 8.98 18.27 8.67
C LEU A 256 9.49 16.97 9.31
N VAL A 257 8.60 16.18 9.91
CA VAL A 257 8.94 14.87 10.45
C VAL A 257 9.41 13.91 9.34
N ALA A 258 8.77 13.94 8.18
CA ALA A 258 9.12 13.09 7.04
C ALA A 258 10.52 13.42 6.47
N GLU A 259 10.91 14.68 6.52
CA GLU A 259 12.19 15.17 5.97
C GLU A 259 13.34 15.06 6.97
N ASN A 260 13.09 15.35 8.25
CA ASN A 260 14.15 15.61 9.22
C ASN A 260 14.07 14.77 10.50
N GLY A 261 12.94 14.13 10.76
CA GLY A 261 12.70 13.36 11.98
C GLY A 261 11.95 14.15 13.07
N MET A 262 11.49 13.41 14.09
CA MET A 262 10.65 13.97 15.16
C MET A 262 11.40 14.92 16.07
N ASP A 263 12.63 14.61 16.41
CA ASP A 263 13.50 15.41 17.26
C ASP A 263 13.82 16.78 16.62
N TRP A 264 14.07 16.78 15.30
CA TRP A 264 14.29 18.01 14.54
C TRP A 264 13.03 18.87 14.54
N MET A 265 11.87 18.29 14.28
CA MET A 265 10.59 19.02 14.32
C MET A 265 10.37 19.65 15.69
N TYR A 266 10.60 18.90 16.78
CA TYR A 266 10.52 19.45 18.13
C TYR A 266 11.49 20.62 18.34
N ALA A 267 12.76 20.48 17.95
CA ALA A 267 13.77 21.52 18.10
C ALA A 267 13.43 22.82 17.38
N ASN A 268 12.60 22.75 16.33
CA ASN A 268 12.18 23.90 15.54
C ASN A 268 10.78 24.45 15.93
N CYS A 269 10.17 23.95 17.01
CA CYS A 269 8.96 24.49 17.60
C CYS A 269 9.28 25.42 18.78
N SER A 270 8.27 26.13 19.33
CA SER A 270 8.43 26.94 20.52
C SER A 270 8.83 26.12 21.74
N THR A 271 9.54 26.71 22.69
CA THR A 271 9.95 26.04 23.93
C THR A 271 8.77 25.51 24.73
N THR A 272 7.64 26.20 24.69
CA THR A 272 6.38 25.77 25.33
C THR A 272 5.84 24.49 24.66
N ALA A 273 5.80 24.44 23.32
CA ALA A 273 5.38 23.25 22.57
C ALA A 273 6.32 22.07 22.82
N GLN A 274 7.64 22.30 22.77
CA GLN A 274 8.65 21.29 23.06
C GLN A 274 8.42 20.65 24.45
N ARG A 275 8.29 21.48 25.49
CA ARG A 275 8.16 20.98 26.85
C ARG A 275 6.85 20.20 27.02
N GLY A 276 5.74 20.76 26.59
CA GLY A 276 4.44 20.12 26.68
C GLY A 276 4.39 18.77 25.95
N ALA A 277 4.88 18.73 24.72
CA ALA A 277 4.90 17.49 23.94
C ALA A 277 5.81 16.42 24.57
N LEU A 278 7.00 16.79 25.06
CA LEU A 278 7.91 15.88 25.75
C LEU A 278 7.35 15.34 27.07
N ASP A 279 6.47 16.08 27.73
CA ASP A 279 5.82 15.61 28.96
C ASP A 279 4.67 14.64 28.66
N TRP A 280 3.88 14.87 27.62
CA TRP A 280 2.64 14.14 27.35
C TRP A 280 2.77 12.91 26.45
N TRP A 281 3.76 12.82 25.55
CA TRP A 281 3.85 11.71 24.60
C TRP A 281 3.89 10.32 25.27
N LYS A 282 4.49 10.24 26.46
CA LYS A 282 4.56 8.97 27.22
C LYS A 282 3.19 8.49 27.66
N SER A 283 2.33 9.40 28.10
CA SER A 283 0.95 9.09 28.48
C SER A 283 0.14 8.57 27.28
N PHE A 284 0.30 9.19 26.10
CA PHE A 284 -0.32 8.70 24.88
C PHE A 284 0.20 7.32 24.47
N ARG A 285 1.53 7.12 24.51
CA ARG A 285 2.13 5.81 24.25
C ARG A 285 1.56 4.75 25.17
N ASP A 286 1.50 5.00 26.46
CA ASP A 286 1.10 4.02 27.46
C ASP A 286 -0.41 3.71 27.37
N ALA A 287 -1.23 4.69 26.99
CA ALA A 287 -2.64 4.48 26.71
C ALA A 287 -2.91 3.66 25.43
N THR A 288 -2.10 3.87 24.39
CA THR A 288 -2.33 3.22 23.09
C THR A 288 -1.64 1.87 22.93
N LYS A 289 -0.51 1.64 23.61
CA LYS A 289 0.28 0.41 23.48
C LYS A 289 -0.54 -0.88 23.71
N PRO A 290 -1.39 -1.02 24.75
CA PRO A 290 -2.22 -2.21 24.92
C PRO A 290 -3.18 -2.46 23.76
N VAL A 291 -3.68 -1.40 23.13
CA VAL A 291 -4.56 -1.51 21.95
C VAL A 291 -3.78 -2.05 20.75
N PHE A 292 -2.56 -1.57 20.52
CA PHE A 292 -1.69 -2.10 19.47
C PHE A 292 -1.32 -3.57 19.70
N GLU A 293 -1.02 -3.96 20.93
CA GLU A 293 -0.72 -5.35 21.28
C GLU A 293 -1.93 -6.26 21.04
N SER A 294 -3.13 -5.81 21.42
CA SER A 294 -4.37 -6.54 21.16
C SER A 294 -4.62 -6.67 19.66
N LEU A 295 -4.49 -5.59 18.88
CA LEU A 295 -4.65 -5.59 17.44
C LEU A 295 -3.66 -6.57 16.78
N TYR A 296 -2.38 -6.52 17.14
CA TYR A 296 -1.37 -7.41 16.58
C TYR A 296 -1.70 -8.89 16.86
N ASN A 297 -2.17 -9.21 18.07
CA ASN A 297 -2.61 -10.55 18.42
C ASN A 297 -3.80 -11.03 17.55
N GLU A 298 -4.78 -10.15 17.28
CA GLU A 298 -5.92 -10.49 16.41
C GLU A 298 -5.50 -10.69 14.94
N VAL A 299 -4.52 -9.91 14.48
CA VAL A 299 -3.89 -10.11 13.16
C VAL A 299 -3.19 -11.47 13.11
N GLN A 300 -2.38 -11.82 14.12
CA GLN A 300 -1.67 -13.11 14.18
C GLN A 300 -2.62 -14.31 14.16
N LYS A 301 -3.73 -14.24 14.88
CA LYS A 301 -4.78 -15.27 14.90
C LYS A 301 -5.55 -15.38 13.57
N GLY A 302 -5.37 -14.41 12.67
CA GLY A 302 -6.12 -14.33 11.41
C GLY A 302 -7.57 -13.86 11.57
N ASN A 303 -7.96 -13.34 12.72
CA ASN A 303 -9.31 -12.84 12.96
C ASN A 303 -9.58 -11.60 12.12
N GLU A 304 -8.60 -10.71 12.00
CA GLU A 304 -8.69 -9.51 11.15
C GLU A 304 -8.76 -9.87 9.66
N ALA A 305 -8.04 -10.91 9.23
CA ALA A 305 -8.14 -11.43 7.88
C ALA A 305 -9.55 -12.01 7.60
N GLN A 306 -10.11 -12.77 8.54
CA GLN A 306 -11.45 -13.33 8.38
C GLN A 306 -12.52 -12.23 8.29
N LYS A 307 -12.45 -11.20 9.13
CA LYS A 307 -13.36 -10.04 9.07
C LYS A 307 -13.32 -9.37 7.69
N SER A 308 -12.12 -9.20 7.12
CA SER A 308 -11.95 -8.62 5.78
C SER A 308 -12.57 -9.50 4.70
N ILE A 309 -12.34 -10.80 4.72
CA ILE A 309 -12.94 -11.76 3.78
C ILE A 309 -14.46 -11.73 3.88
N ASP A 310 -15.01 -11.85 5.09
CA ASP A 310 -16.45 -11.90 5.33
C ASP A 310 -17.16 -10.61 4.90
N SER A 311 -16.53 -9.46 5.13
CA SER A 311 -17.06 -8.17 4.72
C SER A 311 -17.04 -8.00 3.20
N ASN A 312 -15.87 -8.21 2.59
CA ASN A 312 -15.64 -7.91 1.17
C ASN A 312 -16.31 -8.91 0.22
N SER A 313 -16.67 -10.10 0.73
CA SER A 313 -17.40 -11.11 -0.06
C SER A 313 -18.90 -10.87 -0.15
N LYS A 314 -19.45 -9.92 0.63
CA LYS A 314 -20.91 -9.62 0.61
C LYS A 314 -21.27 -8.82 -0.64
N PRO A 315 -22.42 -9.14 -1.28
CA PRO A 315 -22.88 -8.40 -2.47
C PRO A 315 -23.11 -6.90 -2.21
N ASP A 316 -23.48 -6.53 -0.99
CA ASP A 316 -23.77 -5.18 -0.54
C ASP A 316 -22.57 -4.42 0.06
N TYR A 317 -21.36 -5.03 0.00
CA TYR A 317 -20.15 -4.46 0.58
C TYR A 317 -19.91 -3.00 0.15
N ARG A 318 -20.02 -2.73 -1.16
CA ARG A 318 -19.78 -1.38 -1.71
C ARG A 318 -20.78 -0.36 -1.18
N VAL A 319 -22.02 -0.76 -1.01
CA VAL A 319 -23.09 0.11 -0.48
C VAL A 319 -22.85 0.43 1.00
N LYS A 320 -22.46 -0.58 1.79
CA LYS A 320 -22.10 -0.39 3.21
C LYS A 320 -20.90 0.49 3.38
N LEU A 321 -19.81 0.21 2.66
CA LEU A 321 -18.61 1.04 2.70
C LEU A 321 -18.92 2.50 2.37
N GLU A 322 -19.71 2.76 1.33
CA GLU A 322 -20.08 4.13 0.97
C GLU A 322 -20.96 4.81 2.04
N ALA A 323 -21.80 4.05 2.73
CA ALA A 323 -22.57 4.58 3.86
C ALA A 323 -21.66 5.00 5.03
N GLU A 324 -20.67 4.15 5.41
CA GLU A 324 -19.69 4.45 6.47
C GLU A 324 -18.80 5.64 6.10
N LEU A 325 -18.33 5.70 4.86
CA LEU A 325 -17.53 6.83 4.36
C LEU A 325 -18.35 8.14 4.30
N ARG A 326 -19.63 8.05 4.01
CA ARG A 326 -20.54 9.21 4.03
C ARG A 326 -20.76 9.70 5.45
N GLU A 327 -21.03 8.81 6.40
CA GLU A 327 -21.13 9.16 7.83
C GLU A 327 -19.88 9.91 8.31
N MET A 328 -18.71 9.42 7.95
CA MET A 328 -17.45 10.10 8.25
C MET A 328 -17.40 11.51 7.63
N ARG A 329 -17.70 11.65 6.34
CA ARG A 329 -17.69 12.96 5.63
C ARG A 329 -18.72 13.95 6.21
N GLU A 330 -19.86 13.46 6.66
CA GLU A 330 -20.95 14.26 7.23
C GLU A 330 -20.71 14.63 8.70
N SER A 331 -19.69 14.08 9.36
CA SER A 331 -19.34 14.48 10.72
C SER A 331 -18.88 15.95 10.76
N GLU A 332 -19.15 16.65 11.88
CA GLU A 332 -18.78 18.08 12.06
C GLU A 332 -17.29 18.30 11.75
N MET A 333 -16.42 17.42 12.26
CA MET A 333 -14.97 17.51 12.05
C MET A 333 -14.60 17.52 10.57
N TRP A 334 -15.12 16.57 9.77
CA TRP A 334 -14.73 16.45 8.36
C TRP A 334 -15.45 17.45 7.45
N GLN A 335 -16.67 17.91 7.80
CA GLN A 335 -17.31 19.07 7.15
C GLN A 335 -16.50 20.35 7.39
N THR A 336 -16.06 20.59 8.63
CA THR A 336 -15.15 21.69 8.95
C THR A 336 -13.86 21.62 8.12
N GLY A 337 -13.28 20.42 8.01
CA GLY A 337 -12.10 20.20 7.21
C GLY A 337 -12.29 20.48 5.71
N GLU A 338 -13.46 20.25 5.16
CA GLU A 338 -13.77 20.61 3.78
C GLU A 338 -13.72 22.12 3.59
N VAL A 339 -14.32 22.89 4.51
CA VAL A 339 -14.30 24.36 4.48
C VAL A 339 -12.86 24.87 4.65
N VAL A 340 -12.11 24.37 5.63
CA VAL A 340 -10.71 24.80 5.85
C VAL A 340 -9.87 24.56 4.59
N ARG A 341 -9.96 23.37 3.97
CA ARG A 341 -9.24 23.08 2.73
C ARG A 341 -9.67 23.94 1.54
N SER A 342 -10.95 24.35 1.48
CA SER A 342 -11.44 25.22 0.41
C SER A 342 -10.89 26.64 0.49
N LEU A 343 -10.54 27.09 1.70
CA LEU A 343 -9.97 28.42 1.96
C LEU A 343 -8.47 28.53 1.70
N ARG A 344 -7.80 27.40 1.41
CA ARG A 344 -6.37 27.44 1.07
C ARG A 344 -6.13 28.20 -0.22
N PRO A 345 -5.13 29.12 -0.26
CA PRO A 345 -4.87 29.99 -1.42
C PRO A 345 -4.69 29.24 -2.75
N GLU A 346 -4.08 28.07 -2.73
CA GLU A 346 -3.86 27.25 -3.90
C GLU A 346 -5.14 26.59 -4.45
N ARG A 347 -6.22 26.57 -3.68
CA ARG A 347 -7.54 26.09 -4.11
C ARG A 347 -8.50 27.22 -4.50
N ALA A 348 -8.29 28.42 -3.99
CA ALA A 348 -9.11 29.59 -4.32
C ALA A 348 -8.97 30.05 -5.78
N LYS A 349 -8.03 29.50 -6.55
CA LYS A 349 -7.74 29.85 -7.96
C LYS A 349 -8.31 28.87 -8.96
N LYS A 350 -9.15 27.93 -8.54
CA LYS A 350 -9.89 27.02 -9.42
C LYS A 350 -11.37 27.33 -9.37
#